data_3d925206621ee2f2ec3a378cafbe4db4
#
_entry.id   3d925206621ee2f2ec3a378cafbe4db4
#
_cell.length_a   1.000
_cell.length_b   1.000
_cell.length_c   1.000
_cell.angle_alpha   90.00
_cell.angle_beta   90.00
_cell.angle_gamma   90.00
#
_symmetry.space_group_name_H-M   'P 1'
#
loop_
_entity.id
_entity.type
_entity.pdbx_description
1 polymer ?
#
loop_
_entity_poly.entity_id
_entity_poly.type
_entity_poly.pdbx_seq_one_letter_code
_entity_poly.pdbx_strand_id
1 'polypeptide(L)'
;RLYNVTTAVTCEYWLRRQPRNDSHVTPVIPRFLRVPTTGVSLGPGPLLTAFEDNIRYLTTQYTVDDLLFRFRQRAGLPNPGKCHGWDCKDNWVEGSLAGLFLMGSGGILRWIEHPQLRGMMNELVSGIANASDSDGYFMGFPREELPDDEHPDYTLSWMIHGMLEAHGG
;
A
#
# COMPACT_ATOMS: atom_id res chain seq x y z
N ARG A 1 -7.54 -21.30 -8.77
CA ARG A 1 -6.34 -20.82 -9.48
C ARG A 1 -5.89 -19.59 -8.72
N LEU A 2 -4.82 -19.72 -7.96
CA LEU A 2 -4.14 -18.61 -7.33
C LEU A 2 -3.58 -17.72 -8.44
N TYR A 3 -4.23 -16.60 -8.68
CA TYR A 3 -3.62 -15.53 -9.46
C TYR A 3 -2.46 -14.99 -8.63
N ASN A 4 -1.28 -15.14 -9.18
CA ASN A 4 -0.06 -14.59 -8.59
C ASN A 4 -0.16 -13.06 -8.73
N VAL A 5 -0.57 -12.38 -7.66
CA VAL A 5 -0.77 -10.91 -7.59
C VAL A 5 0.51 -10.17 -7.98
N THR A 6 1.65 -10.81 -7.84
CA THR A 6 2.96 -10.31 -8.27
C THR A 6 3.04 -10.01 -9.78
N THR A 7 2.16 -10.59 -10.60
CA THR A 7 2.18 -10.38 -12.05
C THR A 7 1.23 -9.29 -12.54
N ALA A 8 0.26 -8.88 -11.73
CA ALA A 8 -0.78 -7.91 -12.15
C ALA A 8 -0.36 -6.44 -11.95
N VAL A 9 0.63 -6.18 -11.11
CA VAL A 9 1.11 -4.81 -10.79
C VAL A 9 2.54 -4.60 -11.28
N THR A 10 3.02 -5.39 -12.23
CA THR A 10 4.31 -5.10 -12.81
C THR A 10 4.20 -3.89 -13.73
N CYS A 11 4.97 -2.88 -13.42
CA CYS A 11 5.24 -1.68 -14.25
C CYS A 11 5.55 -2.03 -15.71
N GLU A 12 5.86 -3.29 -16.03
CA GLU A 12 6.05 -3.85 -17.37
C GLU A 12 4.81 -3.75 -18.25
N TYR A 13 3.59 -3.82 -17.71
CA TYR A 13 2.38 -3.72 -18.52
C TYR A 13 2.20 -2.31 -19.10
N TRP A 14 2.57 -1.28 -18.35
CA TRP A 14 2.57 0.11 -18.80
C TRP A 14 3.72 0.41 -19.76
N LEU A 15 4.89 -0.15 -19.51
CA LEU A 15 6.08 0.06 -20.34
C LEU A 15 5.96 -0.59 -21.73
N ARG A 16 5.20 -1.69 -21.87
CA ARG A 16 5.02 -2.39 -23.16
C ARG A 16 4.02 -1.71 -24.12
N ARG A 17 3.22 -0.74 -23.67
CA ARG A 17 2.19 -0.09 -24.51
C ARG A 17 2.62 1.25 -25.12
N GLN A 18 3.73 1.81 -24.73
CA GLN A 18 4.28 3.00 -25.37
C GLN A 18 5.32 2.55 -26.41
N PRO A 19 5.12 2.84 -27.69
CA PRO A 19 6.21 2.73 -28.65
C PRO A 19 7.24 3.81 -28.28
N ARG A 20 8.20 3.45 -27.45
CA ARG A 20 9.34 4.30 -27.15
C ARG A 20 10.27 4.27 -28.35
N ASN A 21 10.38 5.39 -29.01
CA ASN A 21 11.46 5.66 -29.92
C ASN A 21 12.68 6.04 -29.05
N ASP A 22 13.25 5.03 -28.37
CA ASP A 22 14.30 5.21 -27.35
C ASP A 22 15.69 5.44 -27.95
N SER A 23 15.77 5.85 -29.22
CA SER A 23 17.04 5.99 -29.92
C SER A 23 18.00 7.07 -29.38
N HIS A 24 17.62 7.83 -28.34
CA HIS A 24 18.47 8.92 -27.86
C HIS A 24 18.45 9.18 -26.34
N VAL A 25 17.97 8.24 -25.51
CA VAL A 25 18.08 8.41 -24.07
C VAL A 25 19.42 7.85 -23.59
N THR A 26 20.38 8.72 -23.41
CA THR A 26 21.62 8.36 -22.72
C THR A 26 21.27 7.97 -21.28
N PRO A 27 21.66 6.78 -20.80
CA PRO A 27 21.41 6.39 -19.42
C PRO A 27 22.05 7.41 -18.48
N VAL A 28 21.25 8.04 -17.63
CA VAL A 28 21.78 8.90 -16.58
C VAL A 28 22.42 7.98 -15.53
N ILE A 29 23.73 7.90 -15.53
CA ILE A 29 24.46 7.21 -14.47
C ILE A 29 24.31 8.05 -13.21
N PRO A 30 23.66 7.56 -12.15
CA PRO A 30 23.48 8.34 -10.93
C PRO A 30 24.86 8.67 -10.35
N ARG A 31 25.11 9.94 -10.07
CA ARG A 31 26.37 10.42 -9.49
C ARG A 31 26.57 9.91 -8.06
N PHE A 32 25.48 9.50 -7.42
CA PHE A 32 25.47 8.93 -6.06
C PHE A 32 24.68 7.63 -6.06
N LEU A 33 25.24 6.59 -5.50
CA LEU A 33 24.53 5.35 -5.22
C LEU A 33 23.82 5.47 -3.87
N ARG A 34 22.61 4.95 -3.77
CA ARG A 34 21.94 4.84 -2.48
C ARG A 34 22.68 3.84 -1.60
N VAL A 35 22.90 4.22 -0.35
CA VAL A 35 23.35 3.24 0.66
C VAL A 35 22.22 2.24 0.85
N PRO A 36 22.48 0.92 0.79
CA PRO A 36 21.48 -0.07 1.12
C PRO A 36 20.94 0.17 2.54
N THR A 37 19.63 0.18 2.71
CA THR A 37 18.99 0.39 4.03
C THR A 37 19.44 -0.63 5.06
N THR A 38 19.71 -1.87 4.63
CA THR A 38 20.26 -2.95 5.45
C THR A 38 21.67 -2.68 6.00
N GLY A 39 22.38 -1.70 5.45
CA GLY A 39 23.71 -1.26 5.92
C GLY A 39 23.66 -0.13 6.94
N VAL A 40 22.48 0.34 7.34
CA VAL A 40 22.29 1.45 8.28
C VAL A 40 21.42 0.99 9.44
N SER A 41 21.83 1.30 10.66
CA SER A 41 21.05 1.00 11.87
C SER A 41 20.88 2.25 12.73
N LEU A 42 19.75 2.33 13.44
CA LEU A 42 19.51 3.37 14.43
C LEU A 42 20.20 2.99 15.74
N GLY A 43 21.09 3.85 16.24
CA GLY A 43 21.64 3.72 17.57
C GLY A 43 20.63 4.09 18.67
N PRO A 44 20.91 3.72 19.95
CA PRO A 44 20.06 4.10 21.07
C PRO A 44 19.81 5.61 21.12
N GLY A 45 18.53 6.00 21.24
CA GLY A 45 18.14 7.40 21.32
C GLY A 45 16.72 7.66 20.82
N PRO A 46 16.31 8.95 20.77
CA PRO A 46 14.92 9.31 20.45
C PRO A 46 14.43 8.79 19.10
N LEU A 47 15.31 8.66 18.10
CA LEU A 47 14.93 8.16 16.77
C LEU A 47 14.61 6.67 16.81
N LEU A 48 15.42 5.87 17.53
CA LEU A 48 15.12 4.44 17.70
C LEU A 48 13.82 4.25 18.47
N THR A 49 13.63 5.02 19.57
CA THR A 49 12.36 4.96 20.33
C THR A 49 11.14 5.29 19.46
N ALA A 50 11.21 6.35 18.66
CA ALA A 50 10.12 6.71 17.76
C ALA A 50 9.86 5.63 16.69
N PHE A 51 10.90 4.97 16.20
CA PHE A 51 10.79 3.87 15.25
C PHE A 51 10.09 2.65 15.87
N GLU A 52 10.47 2.26 17.09
CA GLU A 52 9.86 1.17 17.85
C GLU A 52 8.40 1.49 18.22
N ASP A 53 8.11 2.74 18.59
CA ASP A 53 6.76 3.22 18.87
C ASP A 53 5.87 3.15 17.62
N ASN A 54 6.41 3.44 16.44
CA ASN A 54 5.70 3.30 15.17
C ASN A 54 5.34 1.83 14.89
N ILE A 55 6.27 0.90 15.10
CA ILE A 55 5.99 -0.53 14.93
C ILE A 55 4.87 -0.96 15.87
N ARG A 56 4.97 -0.58 17.14
CA ARG A 56 3.95 -0.89 18.14
C ARG A 56 2.59 -0.31 17.74
N TYR A 57 2.56 0.94 17.27
CA TYR A 57 1.34 1.58 16.80
C TYR A 57 0.70 0.78 15.64
N LEU A 58 1.44 0.48 14.60
CA LEU A 58 0.93 -0.24 13.42
C LEU A 58 0.43 -1.65 13.77
N THR A 59 1.07 -2.32 14.72
CA THR A 59 0.71 -3.70 15.09
C THR A 59 -0.37 -3.81 16.15
N THR A 60 -0.79 -2.70 16.77
CA THR A 60 -1.76 -2.72 17.90
C THR A 60 -3.00 -1.85 17.68
N GLN A 61 -2.94 -0.82 16.83
CA GLN A 61 -4.05 0.12 16.68
C GLN A 61 -5.13 -0.36 15.71
N TYR A 62 -4.74 -1.17 14.73
CA TYR A 62 -5.66 -1.66 13.71
C TYR A 62 -5.54 -3.17 13.57
N THR A 63 -6.67 -3.82 13.31
CA THR A 63 -6.68 -5.19 12.77
C THR A 63 -6.67 -5.13 11.24
N VAL A 64 -6.28 -6.21 10.59
CA VAL A 64 -6.37 -6.31 9.12
C VAL A 64 -7.83 -6.22 8.66
N ASP A 65 -8.77 -6.74 9.45
CA ASP A 65 -10.20 -6.63 9.17
C ASP A 65 -10.67 -5.16 9.16
N ASP A 66 -10.16 -4.33 10.07
CA ASP A 66 -10.47 -2.90 10.11
C ASP A 66 -9.94 -2.19 8.86
N LEU A 67 -8.69 -2.48 8.47
CA LEU A 67 -8.07 -1.90 7.27
C LEU A 67 -8.77 -2.34 5.96
N LEU A 68 -9.40 -3.52 5.97
CA LEU A 68 -10.16 -4.05 4.85
C LEU A 68 -11.63 -3.59 4.83
N PHE A 69 -12.07 -2.83 5.82
CA PHE A 69 -13.48 -2.50 6.01
C PHE A 69 -14.14 -1.95 4.74
N ARG A 70 -13.60 -0.89 4.16
CA ARG A 70 -14.18 -0.24 2.97
C ARG A 70 -14.13 -1.12 1.72
N PHE A 71 -13.06 -1.86 1.53
CA PHE A 71 -12.89 -2.77 0.39
C PHE A 71 -13.93 -3.89 0.42
N ARG A 72 -14.11 -4.52 1.58
CA ARG A 72 -15.13 -5.57 1.76
C ARG A 72 -16.55 -5.03 1.68
N GLN A 73 -16.79 -3.84 2.22
CA GLN A 73 -18.10 -3.18 2.11
C GLN A 73 -18.47 -2.95 0.65
N ARG A 74 -17.57 -2.38 -0.15
CA ARG A 74 -17.76 -2.16 -1.58
C ARG A 74 -17.99 -3.47 -2.34
N ALA A 75 -17.21 -4.49 -2.05
CA ALA A 75 -17.29 -5.80 -2.73
C ALA A 75 -18.45 -6.69 -2.24
N GLY A 76 -19.23 -6.26 -1.24
CA GLY A 76 -20.29 -7.08 -0.66
C GLY A 76 -19.79 -8.34 0.05
N LEU A 77 -18.58 -8.33 0.55
CA LEU A 77 -17.96 -9.43 1.26
C LEU A 77 -18.26 -9.39 2.77
N PRO A 78 -18.16 -10.53 3.50
CA PRO A 78 -18.24 -10.54 4.96
C PRO A 78 -17.26 -9.53 5.56
N ASN A 79 -17.76 -8.64 6.44
CA ASN A 79 -17.03 -7.49 6.91
C ASN A 79 -17.07 -7.40 8.45
N PRO A 80 -16.22 -8.17 9.17
CA PRO A 80 -16.18 -8.17 10.63
C PRO A 80 -15.46 -6.95 11.22
N GLY A 81 -14.70 -6.20 10.39
CA GLY A 81 -13.92 -5.04 10.81
C GLY A 81 -14.78 -3.82 11.11
N LYS A 82 -14.11 -2.75 11.53
CA LYS A 82 -14.71 -1.43 11.80
C LYS A 82 -13.98 -0.38 10.99
N CYS A 83 -14.70 0.64 10.54
CA CYS A 83 -14.02 1.81 9.98
C CYS A 83 -13.35 2.64 11.08
N HIS A 84 -12.30 3.35 10.74
CA HIS A 84 -11.56 4.23 11.65
C HIS A 84 -11.31 5.60 11.04
N GLY A 85 -11.39 6.62 11.91
CA GLY A 85 -11.05 8.01 11.55
C GLY A 85 -11.81 8.51 10.34
N TRP A 86 -11.11 9.08 9.42
CA TRP A 86 -11.65 9.67 8.20
C TRP A 86 -12.13 8.64 7.16
N ASP A 87 -11.68 7.38 7.22
CA ASP A 87 -12.24 6.29 6.41
C ASP A 87 -13.74 6.07 6.68
N CYS A 88 -14.27 6.57 7.81
CA CYS A 88 -15.69 6.48 8.15
C CYS A 88 -16.54 7.59 7.51
N LYS A 89 -15.93 8.60 6.91
CA LYS A 89 -16.64 9.67 6.21
C LYS A 89 -16.82 9.28 4.76
N ASP A 90 -18.09 9.12 4.35
CA ASP A 90 -18.42 8.80 2.98
C ASP A 90 -18.06 9.93 2.01
N ASN A 91 -17.72 9.58 0.78
CA ASN A 91 -17.32 10.49 -0.30
C ASN A 91 -16.11 11.39 0.06
N TRP A 92 -15.11 10.84 0.76
CA TRP A 92 -13.92 11.62 1.11
C TRP A 92 -12.61 10.91 0.76
N VAL A 93 -12.10 10.00 1.62
CA VAL A 93 -10.81 9.31 1.43
C VAL A 93 -10.90 7.83 1.78
N GLU A 94 -11.98 7.20 1.40
CA GLU A 94 -12.35 5.83 1.76
C GLU A 94 -11.30 4.81 1.31
N GLY A 95 -10.82 3.99 2.25
CA GLY A 95 -9.78 3.01 2.01
C GLY A 95 -8.35 3.56 2.11
N SER A 96 -8.18 4.86 2.37
CA SER A 96 -6.85 5.49 2.46
C SER A 96 -5.99 4.95 3.59
N LEU A 97 -6.60 4.54 4.72
CA LEU A 97 -5.89 3.95 5.85
C LEU A 97 -5.11 2.70 5.46
N ALA A 98 -5.66 1.86 4.59
CA ALA A 98 -4.95 0.69 4.08
C ALA A 98 -3.69 1.07 3.30
N GLY A 99 -3.79 2.07 2.42
CA GLY A 99 -2.63 2.60 1.68
C GLY A 99 -1.55 3.15 2.61
N LEU A 100 -1.94 3.97 3.59
CA LEU A 100 -1.02 4.53 4.58
C LEU A 100 -0.37 3.46 5.46
N PHE A 101 -1.14 2.43 5.86
CA PHE A 101 -0.60 1.29 6.60
C PHE A 101 0.44 0.54 5.78
N LEU A 102 0.17 0.26 4.51
CA LEU A 102 1.12 -0.41 3.61
C LEU A 102 2.39 0.41 3.40
N MET A 103 2.26 1.74 3.22
CA MET A 103 3.41 2.64 3.12
C MET A 103 4.30 2.59 4.36
N GLY A 104 3.70 2.73 5.55
CA GLY A 104 4.43 2.69 6.81
C GLY A 104 5.08 1.33 7.05
N SER A 105 4.34 0.25 6.83
CA SER A 105 4.81 -1.13 7.04
C SER A 105 5.95 -1.50 6.09
N GLY A 106 5.81 -1.23 4.79
CA GLY A 106 6.87 -1.50 3.81
C GLY A 106 8.12 -0.66 4.08
N GLY A 107 7.93 0.62 4.47
CA GLY A 107 9.03 1.48 4.90
C GLY A 107 9.82 0.89 6.07
N ILE A 108 9.15 0.35 7.09
CA ILE A 108 9.78 -0.29 8.25
C ILE A 108 10.48 -1.58 7.83
N LEU A 109 9.79 -2.45 7.07
CA LEU A 109 10.29 -3.77 6.69
C LEU A 109 11.53 -3.72 5.78
N ARG A 110 11.82 -2.59 5.16
CA ARG A 110 13.10 -2.35 4.47
C ARG A 110 14.29 -2.20 5.41
N TRP A 111 14.05 -1.85 6.69
CA TRP A 111 15.10 -1.67 7.69
C TRP A 111 15.27 -2.89 8.57
N ILE A 112 14.16 -3.47 8.99
CA ILE A 112 14.16 -4.62 9.89
C ILE A 112 13.08 -5.61 9.48
N GLU A 113 13.31 -6.89 9.71
CA GLU A 113 12.27 -7.90 9.59
C GLU A 113 11.42 -7.92 10.86
N HIS A 114 10.10 -7.83 10.71
CA HIS A 114 9.12 -7.91 11.78
C HIS A 114 7.97 -8.84 11.39
N PRO A 115 7.98 -10.11 11.83
CA PRO A 115 7.06 -11.15 11.31
C PRO A 115 5.59 -10.81 11.43
N GLN A 116 5.15 -10.20 12.54
CA GLN A 116 3.76 -9.80 12.73
C GLN A 116 3.36 -8.71 11.71
N LEU A 117 4.17 -7.68 11.55
CA LEU A 117 3.89 -6.59 10.61
C LEU A 117 3.87 -7.08 9.16
N ARG A 118 4.81 -7.97 8.81
CA ARG A 118 4.83 -8.62 7.49
C ARG A 118 3.59 -9.49 7.28
N GLY A 119 3.17 -10.23 8.28
CA GLY A 119 1.94 -11.03 8.24
C GLY A 119 0.71 -10.15 7.95
N MET A 120 0.54 -9.07 8.70
CA MET A 120 -0.55 -8.12 8.53
C MET A 120 -0.52 -7.47 7.13
N MET A 121 0.65 -7.07 6.66
CA MET A 121 0.82 -6.48 5.32
C MET A 121 0.41 -7.46 4.22
N ASN A 122 0.87 -8.71 4.27
CA ASN A 122 0.55 -9.73 3.29
C ASN A 122 -0.94 -10.08 3.28
N GLU A 123 -1.55 -10.19 4.47
CA GLU A 123 -2.98 -10.45 4.63
C GLU A 123 -3.81 -9.28 4.07
N LEU A 124 -3.40 -8.04 4.33
CA LEU A 124 -4.05 -6.84 3.80
C LEU A 124 -4.01 -6.81 2.27
N VAL A 125 -2.84 -7.02 1.66
CA VAL A 125 -2.68 -7.06 0.20
C VAL A 125 -3.55 -8.16 -0.41
N SER A 126 -3.57 -9.35 0.21
CA SER A 126 -4.40 -10.48 -0.24
C SER A 126 -5.89 -10.16 -0.11
N GLY A 127 -6.30 -9.49 0.97
CA GLY A 127 -7.68 -9.06 1.19
C GLY A 127 -8.15 -8.02 0.19
N ILE A 128 -7.31 -7.04 -0.14
CA ILE A 128 -7.60 -6.03 -1.18
C ILE A 128 -7.72 -6.71 -2.54
N ALA A 129 -6.81 -7.62 -2.88
CA ALA A 129 -6.88 -8.37 -4.13
C ALA A 129 -8.17 -9.21 -4.25
N ASN A 130 -8.62 -9.81 -3.16
CA ASN A 130 -9.88 -10.57 -3.12
C ASN A 130 -11.12 -9.68 -3.25
N ALA A 131 -11.03 -8.43 -2.82
CA ALA A 131 -12.10 -7.43 -2.93
C ALA A 131 -12.07 -6.64 -4.25
N SER A 132 -11.03 -6.83 -5.08
CA SER A 132 -10.88 -6.12 -6.35
C SER A 132 -11.82 -6.65 -7.43
N ASP A 133 -12.22 -5.77 -8.33
CA ASP A 133 -13.02 -6.14 -9.49
C ASP A 133 -12.19 -6.92 -10.53
N SER A 134 -12.85 -7.62 -11.44
CA SER A 134 -12.19 -8.45 -12.45
C SER A 134 -11.33 -7.65 -13.44
N ASP A 135 -11.57 -6.36 -13.57
CA ASP A 135 -10.80 -5.42 -14.39
C ASP A 135 -9.64 -4.75 -13.65
N GLY A 136 -9.49 -5.06 -12.35
CA GLY A 136 -8.40 -4.58 -11.51
C GLY A 136 -8.72 -3.31 -10.71
N TYR A 137 -9.98 -2.86 -10.66
CA TYR A 137 -10.35 -1.77 -9.76
C TYR A 137 -10.29 -2.22 -8.29
N PHE A 138 -9.52 -1.53 -7.46
CA PHE A 138 -9.19 -1.95 -6.11
C PHE A 138 -9.39 -0.85 -5.04
N MET A 139 -10.16 0.19 -5.35
CA MET A 139 -10.43 1.27 -4.39
C MET A 139 -11.44 0.85 -3.32
N GLY A 140 -11.45 1.56 -2.18
CA GLY A 140 -12.38 1.31 -1.07
C GLY A 140 -13.80 1.84 -1.29
N PHE A 141 -14.07 2.53 -2.41
CA PHE A 141 -15.35 3.12 -2.79
C PHE A 141 -15.77 2.67 -4.19
N PRO A 142 -17.08 2.73 -4.53
CA PRO A 142 -17.59 2.39 -5.86
C PRO A 142 -16.99 3.28 -6.95
N ARG A 143 -16.82 2.73 -8.15
CA ARG A 143 -16.26 3.45 -9.31
C ARG A 143 -17.13 4.66 -9.71
N GLU A 144 -18.42 4.52 -9.51
CA GLU A 144 -19.42 5.55 -9.83
C GLU A 144 -19.26 6.79 -8.96
N GLU A 145 -18.66 6.64 -7.78
CA GLU A 145 -18.40 7.72 -6.83
C GLU A 145 -17.10 8.48 -7.12
N LEU A 146 -16.26 8.00 -8.04
CA LEU A 146 -15.01 8.68 -8.42
C LEU A 146 -15.17 10.18 -8.73
N PRO A 147 -16.23 10.63 -9.44
CA PRO A 147 -16.42 12.07 -9.70
C PRO A 147 -16.90 12.86 -8.49
N ASP A 148 -17.54 12.17 -7.53
CA ASP A 148 -18.20 12.79 -6.37
C ASP A 148 -17.33 12.67 -5.08
N ASP A 149 -16.28 11.82 -5.08
CA ASP A 149 -15.34 11.72 -3.99
C ASP A 149 -14.54 13.03 -3.88
N GLU A 150 -14.38 13.54 -2.68
CA GLU A 150 -13.73 14.82 -2.43
C GLU A 150 -12.23 14.78 -2.75
N HIS A 151 -11.59 13.60 -2.56
CA HIS A 151 -10.14 13.43 -2.72
C HIS A 151 -9.74 12.07 -3.32
N PRO A 152 -10.26 11.67 -4.49
CA PRO A 152 -9.98 10.35 -5.06
C PRO A 152 -8.51 10.19 -5.46
N ASP A 153 -7.84 11.27 -5.85
CA ASP A 153 -6.43 11.32 -6.21
C ASP A 153 -5.51 11.08 -5.00
N TYR A 154 -5.85 11.58 -3.82
CA TYR A 154 -5.14 11.28 -2.58
C TYR A 154 -5.22 9.79 -2.26
N THR A 155 -6.42 9.24 -2.24
CA THR A 155 -6.63 7.82 -1.91
C THR A 155 -5.92 6.94 -2.93
N LEU A 156 -6.04 7.23 -4.22
CA LEU A 156 -5.35 6.50 -5.29
C LEU A 156 -3.82 6.57 -5.12
N SER A 157 -3.28 7.76 -4.83
CA SER A 157 -1.84 7.97 -4.62
C SER A 157 -1.34 7.14 -3.44
N TRP A 158 -2.02 7.17 -2.30
CA TRP A 158 -1.63 6.39 -1.12
C TRP A 158 -1.74 4.90 -1.34
N MET A 159 -2.78 4.44 -2.03
CA MET A 159 -2.96 3.03 -2.35
C MET A 159 -1.87 2.51 -3.30
N ILE A 160 -1.57 3.24 -4.38
CA ILE A 160 -0.50 2.87 -5.32
C ILE A 160 0.84 2.85 -4.60
N HIS A 161 1.16 3.90 -3.82
CA HIS A 161 2.40 3.97 -3.07
C HIS A 161 2.50 2.82 -2.05
N GLY A 162 1.42 2.57 -1.30
CA GLY A 162 1.38 1.46 -0.34
C GLY A 162 1.62 0.10 -0.99
N MET A 163 1.02 -0.16 -2.15
CA MET A 163 1.24 -1.40 -2.89
C MET A 163 2.68 -1.54 -3.41
N LEU A 164 3.30 -0.44 -3.85
CA LEU A 164 4.70 -0.43 -4.26
C LEU A 164 5.64 -0.72 -3.07
N GLU A 165 5.37 -0.14 -1.91
CA GLU A 165 6.12 -0.39 -0.68
C GLU A 165 5.96 -1.84 -0.20
N ALA A 166 4.75 -2.39 -0.28
CA ALA A 166 4.49 -3.79 0.06
C ALA A 166 5.20 -4.78 -0.88
N HIS A 167 5.43 -4.39 -2.15
CA HIS A 167 6.18 -5.20 -3.12
C HIS A 167 7.69 -5.15 -2.89
N GLY A 168 8.22 -4.02 -2.41
CA GLY A 168 9.65 -3.79 -2.21
C GLY A 168 10.18 -4.11 -0.81
N GLY A 169 9.29 -4.36 0.16
CA GLY A 169 9.60 -4.59 1.58
C GLY A 169 9.80 -6.04 2.03
#